data_b684641860bb461a0fa5fca17dbe0f14
#
_entry.id   b684641860bb461a0fa5fca17dbe0f14
#
_cell.length_a   1.000
_cell.length_b   1.000
_cell.length_c   1.000
_cell.angle_alpha   90.00
_cell.angle_beta   90.00
_cell.angle_gamma   90.00
#
_symmetry.space_group_name_H-M   'P 1'
#
loop_
_entity.id
_entity.type
_entity.pdbx_description
1 polymer ?
#
loop_
_entity_poly.entity_id
_entity_poly.type
_entity_poly.pdbx_seq_one_letter_code
_entity_poly.pdbx_strand_id
1 'polypeptide(L)'
;GAPRILVVGPPEDCTALVQALAQAGLPVEITTADAVPLTAQALVDYAGIVIVNTPARTFAPQSLTALRAFVRDLGGGLVAIGGPQSYGVGGWLGTPLEEALPVQMRVQDPQRFPPLAMAVVVDKSGSMGVEEAGVSKIRLAAEAAIRVAETLNDTDILAVVAYDDRPADTFGPATMDQR
;
A
#
# COMPACT_ATOMS: atom_id res chain seq x y z
N GLY A 1 -6.76 -8.64 -35.76
CA GLY A 1 -5.42 -8.99 -35.31
C GLY A 1 -5.45 -10.03 -34.22
N ALA A 2 -4.32 -10.65 -33.90
CA ALA A 2 -4.25 -11.53 -32.73
C ALA A 2 -4.55 -10.68 -31.44
N PRO A 3 -5.31 -11.24 -30.48
CA PRO A 3 -5.66 -10.53 -29.26
C PRO A 3 -4.39 -10.19 -28.47
N ARG A 4 -4.25 -8.93 -28.04
CA ARG A 4 -3.10 -8.43 -27.29
C ARG A 4 -3.40 -8.40 -25.80
N ILE A 5 -2.38 -8.55 -24.98
CA ILE A 5 -2.44 -8.34 -23.52
C ILE A 5 -1.82 -6.99 -23.21
N LEU A 6 -2.56 -6.13 -22.49
CA LEU A 6 -2.04 -4.88 -21.94
C LEU A 6 -1.50 -5.13 -20.55
N VAL A 7 -0.23 -4.89 -20.32
CA VAL A 7 0.41 -4.96 -19.00
C VAL A 7 0.66 -3.54 -18.48
N VAL A 8 0.09 -3.23 -17.32
CA VAL A 8 0.13 -1.90 -16.70
C VAL A 8 0.93 -1.97 -15.41
N GLY A 9 2.02 -1.25 -15.31
CA GLY A 9 2.81 -1.21 -14.09
C GLY A 9 4.24 -0.71 -14.29
N PRO A 10 5.02 -0.65 -13.19
CA PRO A 10 6.43 -0.32 -13.25
C PRO A 10 7.20 -1.35 -14.11
N PRO A 11 8.04 -0.92 -15.06
CA PRO A 11 8.76 -1.84 -15.95
C PRO A 11 9.54 -2.94 -15.23
N GLU A 12 10.16 -2.59 -14.10
CA GLU A 12 10.94 -3.52 -13.27
C GLU A 12 10.08 -4.65 -12.71
N ASP A 13 8.84 -4.39 -12.33
CA ASP A 13 7.91 -5.39 -11.79
C ASP A 13 7.24 -6.23 -12.90
N CYS A 14 7.23 -5.72 -14.13
CA CYS A 14 6.56 -6.36 -15.26
C CYS A 14 7.46 -7.31 -16.05
N THR A 15 8.78 -7.21 -15.93
CA THR A 15 9.76 -7.88 -16.81
C THR A 15 9.54 -9.40 -16.90
N ALA A 16 9.45 -10.09 -15.78
CA ALA A 16 9.30 -11.55 -15.74
C ALA A 16 7.97 -12.00 -16.37
N LEU A 17 6.87 -11.28 -16.08
CA LEU A 17 5.55 -11.54 -16.62
C LEU A 17 5.55 -11.38 -18.16
N VAL A 18 6.11 -10.28 -18.64
CA VAL A 18 6.16 -9.98 -20.08
C VAL A 18 6.97 -11.03 -20.83
N GLN A 19 8.10 -11.47 -20.27
CA GLN A 19 8.88 -12.55 -20.85
C GLN A 19 8.09 -13.87 -20.92
N ALA A 20 7.38 -14.22 -19.85
CA ALA A 20 6.56 -15.43 -19.81
C ALA A 20 5.41 -15.40 -20.83
N LEU A 21 4.71 -14.26 -20.93
CA LEU A 21 3.64 -14.10 -21.92
C LEU A 21 4.15 -14.14 -23.37
N ALA A 22 5.31 -13.51 -23.64
CA ALA A 22 5.95 -13.54 -24.94
C ALA A 22 6.40 -14.98 -25.33
N GLN A 23 6.97 -15.73 -24.38
CA GLN A 23 7.31 -17.15 -24.59
C GLN A 23 6.08 -18.02 -24.88
N ALA A 24 4.93 -17.66 -24.30
CA ALA A 24 3.65 -18.31 -24.58
C ALA A 24 3.03 -17.88 -25.93
N GLY A 25 3.72 -17.03 -26.70
CA GLY A 25 3.24 -16.55 -28.01
C GLY A 25 2.13 -15.50 -27.92
N LEU A 26 1.92 -14.88 -26.77
CA LEU A 26 0.93 -13.84 -26.57
C LEU A 26 1.54 -12.46 -26.87
N PRO A 27 0.97 -11.67 -27.79
CA PRO A 27 1.41 -10.29 -28.01
C PRO A 27 1.14 -9.44 -26.78
N VAL A 28 2.17 -8.76 -26.28
CA VAL A 28 2.12 -7.94 -25.07
C VAL A 28 2.43 -6.49 -25.41
N GLU A 29 1.66 -5.59 -24.85
CA GLU A 29 1.92 -4.16 -24.82
C GLU A 29 2.10 -3.73 -23.36
N ILE A 30 3.14 -2.96 -23.07
CA ILE A 30 3.44 -2.46 -21.72
C ILE A 30 3.12 -0.98 -21.69
N THR A 31 2.46 -0.55 -20.61
CA THR A 31 2.15 0.86 -20.39
C THR A 31 2.25 1.23 -18.91
N THR A 32 2.36 2.51 -18.63
CA THR A 32 2.24 3.07 -17.29
C THR A 32 0.78 3.40 -16.98
N ALA A 33 0.44 3.51 -15.71
CA ALA A 33 -0.95 3.73 -15.28
C ALA A 33 -1.56 5.04 -15.80
N ASP A 34 -0.76 6.10 -15.91
CA ASP A 34 -1.16 7.40 -16.43
C ASP A 34 -1.43 7.40 -17.95
N ALA A 35 -0.85 6.43 -18.68
CA ALA A 35 -1.04 6.25 -20.11
C ALA A 35 -2.15 5.24 -20.47
N VAL A 36 -2.83 4.64 -19.49
CA VAL A 36 -3.98 3.75 -19.74
C VAL A 36 -5.10 4.53 -20.42
N PRO A 37 -5.71 3.98 -21.50
CA PRO A 37 -6.79 4.64 -22.21
C PRO A 37 -7.93 5.11 -21.32
N LEU A 38 -8.49 6.28 -21.66
CA LEU A 38 -9.54 6.94 -20.87
C LEU A 38 -10.96 6.41 -21.16
N THR A 39 -11.11 5.55 -22.18
CA THR A 39 -12.41 5.01 -22.60
C THR A 39 -12.35 3.50 -22.75
N ALA A 40 -13.42 2.82 -22.40
CA ALA A 40 -13.53 1.37 -22.56
C ALA A 40 -13.45 0.94 -24.03
N GLN A 41 -13.94 1.76 -24.95
CA GLN A 41 -13.88 1.49 -26.40
C GLN A 41 -12.45 1.39 -26.92
N ALA A 42 -11.51 2.17 -26.34
CA ALA A 42 -10.10 2.09 -26.72
C ALA A 42 -9.39 0.84 -26.14
N LEU A 43 -10.05 0.13 -25.24
CA LEU A 43 -9.53 -1.11 -24.63
C LEU A 43 -10.02 -2.38 -25.32
N VAL A 44 -10.99 -2.31 -26.24
CA VAL A 44 -11.60 -3.50 -26.87
C VAL A 44 -10.64 -4.33 -27.74
N ASP A 45 -9.53 -3.73 -28.17
CA ASP A 45 -8.50 -4.45 -28.95
C ASP A 45 -7.60 -5.34 -28.06
N TYR A 46 -7.74 -5.26 -26.74
CA TYR A 46 -7.03 -6.11 -25.81
C TYR A 46 -7.92 -7.29 -25.38
N ALA A 47 -7.34 -8.49 -25.39
CA ALA A 47 -8.00 -9.68 -24.85
C ALA A 47 -8.05 -9.68 -23.33
N GLY A 48 -7.10 -8.99 -22.71
CA GLY A 48 -7.02 -8.86 -21.27
C GLY A 48 -6.03 -7.76 -20.85
N ILE A 49 -6.22 -7.31 -19.63
CA ILE A 49 -5.39 -6.30 -18.99
C ILE A 49 -4.81 -6.90 -17.71
N VAL A 50 -3.51 -6.72 -17.48
CA VAL A 50 -2.84 -7.16 -16.27
C VAL A 50 -2.27 -5.93 -15.59
N ILE A 51 -2.71 -5.65 -14.35
CA ILE A 51 -2.20 -4.56 -13.53
C ILE A 51 -1.21 -5.16 -12.52
N VAL A 52 0.01 -4.65 -12.50
CA VAL A 52 1.11 -5.15 -11.66
C VAL A 52 1.53 -4.07 -10.68
N ASN A 53 1.42 -4.33 -9.39
CA ASN A 53 1.96 -3.51 -8.28
C ASN A 53 1.78 -1.98 -8.48
N THR A 54 0.59 -1.54 -8.86
CA THR A 54 0.32 -0.15 -9.27
C THR A 54 -0.70 0.50 -8.34
N PRO A 55 -0.42 1.65 -7.74
CA PRO A 55 -1.37 2.35 -6.89
C PRO A 55 -2.46 3.07 -7.70
N ALA A 56 -3.69 3.13 -7.16
CA ALA A 56 -4.83 3.75 -7.84
C ALA A 56 -4.60 5.22 -8.20
N ARG A 57 -3.86 5.95 -7.37
CA ARG A 57 -3.57 7.38 -7.57
C ARG A 57 -2.75 7.69 -8.82
N THR A 58 -2.09 6.71 -9.42
CA THR A 58 -1.31 6.89 -10.66
C THR A 58 -2.16 6.80 -11.92
N PHE A 59 -3.37 6.25 -11.82
CA PHE A 59 -4.31 6.23 -12.92
C PHE A 59 -5.07 7.56 -13.02
N ALA A 60 -5.41 7.97 -14.23
CA ALA A 60 -6.43 8.98 -14.41
C ALA A 60 -7.80 8.43 -13.92
N PRO A 61 -8.66 9.23 -13.27
CA PRO A 61 -9.98 8.77 -12.80
C PRO A 61 -10.84 8.16 -13.91
N GLN A 62 -10.73 8.71 -15.13
CA GLN A 62 -11.43 8.21 -16.30
C GLN A 62 -10.93 6.82 -16.72
N SER A 63 -9.62 6.55 -16.61
CA SER A 63 -9.05 5.24 -16.91
C SER A 63 -9.57 4.17 -15.96
N LEU A 64 -9.73 4.46 -14.67
CA LEU A 64 -10.33 3.53 -13.70
C LEU A 64 -11.77 3.19 -14.07
N THR A 65 -12.54 4.18 -14.51
CA THR A 65 -13.92 3.98 -14.99
C THR A 65 -13.92 3.15 -16.29
N ALA A 66 -12.98 3.42 -17.19
CA ALA A 66 -12.83 2.66 -18.45
C ALA A 66 -12.46 1.20 -18.20
N LEU A 67 -11.55 0.93 -17.26
CA LEU A 67 -11.19 -0.44 -16.85
C LEU A 67 -12.39 -1.20 -16.29
N ARG A 68 -13.18 -0.57 -15.42
CA ARG A 68 -14.41 -1.17 -14.90
C ARG A 68 -15.40 -1.51 -16.03
N ALA A 69 -15.65 -0.55 -16.91
CA ALA A 69 -16.57 -0.76 -18.05
C ALA A 69 -16.03 -1.84 -19.02
N PHE A 70 -14.73 -1.89 -19.27
CA PHE A 70 -14.09 -2.95 -20.06
C PHE A 70 -14.39 -4.34 -19.50
N VAL A 71 -14.31 -4.51 -18.18
CA VAL A 71 -14.59 -5.80 -17.53
C VAL A 71 -16.08 -6.10 -17.49
N ARG A 72 -16.89 -5.16 -16.97
CA ARG A 72 -18.30 -5.41 -16.65
C ARG A 72 -19.23 -5.32 -17.84
N ASP A 73 -18.97 -4.37 -18.74
CA ASP A 73 -19.89 -4.05 -19.83
C ASP A 73 -19.44 -4.71 -21.16
N LEU A 74 -18.12 -4.88 -21.35
CA LEU A 74 -17.55 -5.44 -22.57
C LEU A 74 -17.02 -6.88 -22.39
N GLY A 75 -17.02 -7.42 -21.16
CA GLY A 75 -16.59 -8.80 -20.89
C GLY A 75 -15.07 -9.01 -20.99
N GLY A 76 -14.28 -7.96 -20.91
CA GLY A 76 -12.82 -8.05 -20.97
C GLY A 76 -12.19 -8.70 -19.73
N GLY A 77 -11.07 -9.37 -19.91
CA GLY A 77 -10.33 -9.99 -18.82
C GLY A 77 -9.49 -8.97 -18.02
N LEU A 78 -9.54 -9.04 -16.70
CA LEU A 78 -8.68 -8.23 -15.83
C LEU A 78 -7.98 -9.13 -14.80
N VAL A 79 -6.66 -8.99 -14.71
CA VAL A 79 -5.83 -9.65 -13.70
C VAL A 79 -5.13 -8.57 -12.88
N ALA A 80 -5.17 -8.70 -11.56
CA ALA A 80 -4.42 -7.84 -10.67
C ALA A 80 -3.34 -8.65 -9.95
N ILE A 81 -2.09 -8.25 -10.13
CA ILE A 81 -0.93 -8.84 -9.45
C ILE A 81 -0.50 -7.89 -8.33
N GLY A 82 -0.60 -8.40 -7.11
CA GLY A 82 -0.31 -7.63 -5.90
C GLY A 82 1.18 -7.34 -5.71
N GLY A 83 1.44 -6.30 -4.93
CA GLY A 83 2.75 -5.88 -4.46
C GLY A 83 2.61 -4.81 -3.39
N PRO A 84 3.71 -4.22 -2.91
CA PRO A 84 3.69 -3.24 -1.83
C PRO A 84 2.87 -1.97 -2.13
N GLN A 85 2.56 -1.72 -3.39
CA GLN A 85 1.86 -0.51 -3.84
C GLN A 85 0.46 -0.77 -4.41
N SER A 86 -0.09 -1.96 -4.23
CA SER A 86 -1.39 -2.35 -4.79
C SER A 86 -2.45 -2.60 -3.72
N TYR A 87 -3.68 -2.88 -4.15
CA TYR A 87 -4.84 -3.18 -3.31
C TYR A 87 -5.13 -2.09 -2.26
N GLY A 88 -5.39 -2.46 -1.01
CA GLY A 88 -5.71 -1.53 0.08
C GLY A 88 -4.63 -0.47 0.30
N VAL A 89 -3.37 -0.87 0.39
CA VAL A 89 -2.20 0.03 0.50
C VAL A 89 -2.06 0.93 -0.73
N GLY A 90 -2.39 0.39 -1.91
CA GLY A 90 -2.40 1.13 -3.17
C GLY A 90 -3.59 2.09 -3.34
N GLY A 91 -4.50 2.17 -2.36
CA GLY A 91 -5.65 3.08 -2.39
C GLY A 91 -6.74 2.67 -3.39
N TRP A 92 -6.92 1.38 -3.64
CA TRP A 92 -7.96 0.89 -4.54
C TRP A 92 -9.36 0.86 -3.91
N LEU A 93 -9.45 0.94 -2.57
CA LEU A 93 -10.71 0.97 -1.83
C LEU A 93 -11.63 2.10 -2.32
N GLY A 94 -12.87 1.76 -2.64
CA GLY A 94 -13.88 2.71 -3.12
C GLY A 94 -13.65 3.24 -4.54
N THR A 95 -12.71 2.66 -5.30
CA THR A 95 -12.49 3.04 -6.70
C THR A 95 -13.26 2.15 -7.67
N PRO A 96 -13.50 2.61 -8.91
CA PRO A 96 -14.07 1.76 -9.96
C PRO A 96 -13.27 0.48 -10.22
N LEU A 97 -11.95 0.48 -9.94
CA LEU A 97 -11.10 -0.69 -10.09
C LEU A 97 -11.47 -1.78 -9.07
N GLU A 98 -11.74 -1.40 -7.80
CA GLU A 98 -12.22 -2.37 -6.80
C GLU A 98 -13.52 -3.04 -7.24
N GLU A 99 -14.45 -2.26 -7.81
CA GLU A 99 -15.70 -2.80 -8.33
C GLU A 99 -15.53 -3.82 -9.46
N ALA A 100 -14.43 -3.73 -10.22
CA ALA A 100 -14.12 -4.66 -11.32
C ALA A 100 -13.50 -5.98 -10.82
N LEU A 101 -12.99 -6.03 -9.60
CA LEU A 101 -12.31 -7.17 -9.02
C LEU A 101 -13.26 -8.06 -8.20
N PRO A 102 -12.97 -9.36 -8.05
CA PRO A 102 -13.78 -10.28 -7.24
C PRO A 102 -13.47 -10.20 -5.74
N VAL A 103 -12.81 -9.15 -5.29
CA VAL A 103 -12.35 -8.96 -3.89
C VAL A 103 -12.76 -7.58 -3.39
N GLN A 104 -13.08 -7.50 -2.10
CA GLN A 104 -13.34 -6.25 -1.41
C GLN A 104 -12.08 -5.84 -0.63
N MET A 105 -11.69 -4.56 -0.76
CA MET A 105 -10.51 -4.03 -0.09
C MET A 105 -10.80 -3.57 1.36
N ARG A 106 -12.09 -3.49 1.72
CA ARG A 106 -12.48 -3.19 3.09
C ARG A 106 -12.17 -4.39 3.97
N VAL A 107 -11.34 -4.20 4.98
CA VAL A 107 -11.16 -5.18 6.04
C VAL A 107 -12.45 -5.23 6.85
N GLN A 108 -13.19 -6.33 6.73
CA GLN A 108 -14.49 -6.49 7.40
C GLN A 108 -14.35 -6.82 8.89
N ASP A 109 -13.18 -7.29 9.29
CA ASP A 109 -12.91 -7.70 10.67
C ASP A 109 -11.57 -7.11 11.15
N PRO A 110 -11.61 -6.01 11.91
CA PRO A 110 -10.41 -5.43 12.52
C PRO A 110 -9.65 -6.40 13.43
N GLN A 111 -10.34 -7.44 13.95
CA GLN A 111 -9.73 -8.45 14.82
C GLN A 111 -8.86 -9.46 14.06
N ARG A 112 -8.86 -9.44 12.72
CA ARG A 112 -7.99 -10.30 11.88
C ARG A 112 -6.58 -9.76 11.68
N PHE A 113 -6.29 -8.54 12.07
CA PHE A 113 -4.91 -8.10 12.13
C PHE A 113 -4.24 -8.74 13.35
N PRO A 114 -3.13 -9.46 13.17
CA PRO A 114 -2.36 -9.87 14.33
C PRO A 114 -1.98 -8.61 15.12
N PRO A 115 -2.04 -8.63 16.45
CA PRO A 115 -1.64 -7.50 17.24
C PRO A 115 -0.19 -7.12 16.90
N LEU A 116 0.04 -5.83 16.72
CA LEU A 116 1.37 -5.30 16.49
C LEU A 116 2.10 -5.24 17.85
N ALA A 117 3.32 -5.74 17.89
CA ALA A 117 4.22 -5.49 19.00
C ALA A 117 5.24 -4.42 18.59
N MET A 118 5.22 -3.29 19.27
CA MET A 118 6.09 -2.15 19.00
C MET A 118 6.97 -1.84 20.21
N ALA A 119 8.25 -1.63 19.97
CA ALA A 119 9.17 -1.09 20.95
C ALA A 119 9.66 0.30 20.51
N VAL A 120 9.41 1.30 21.32
CA VAL A 120 9.93 2.66 21.14
C VAL A 120 11.15 2.84 22.02
N VAL A 121 12.28 3.12 21.40
CA VAL A 121 13.56 3.33 22.13
C VAL A 121 13.92 4.79 22.06
N VAL A 122 14.05 5.43 23.23
CA VAL A 122 14.32 6.88 23.38
C VAL A 122 15.68 7.08 24.05
N ASP A 123 16.56 7.78 23.36
CA ASP A 123 17.81 8.27 23.96
C ASP A 123 17.50 9.43 24.92
N LYS A 124 17.93 9.30 26.16
CA LYS A 124 17.86 10.36 27.19
C LYS A 124 19.23 10.88 27.63
N SER A 125 20.27 10.61 26.85
CA SER A 125 21.62 11.10 27.12
C SER A 125 21.66 12.61 27.27
N GLY A 126 22.73 13.14 27.90
CA GLY A 126 22.88 14.58 28.17
C GLY A 126 22.73 15.48 26.93
N SER A 127 23.08 14.99 25.74
CA SER A 127 22.91 15.70 24.48
C SER A 127 21.44 15.94 24.11
N MET A 128 20.52 15.11 24.60
CA MET A 128 19.07 15.25 24.38
C MET A 128 18.44 16.36 25.24
N GLY A 129 19.15 16.86 26.25
CA GLY A 129 18.75 18.02 27.05
C GLY A 129 19.00 19.37 26.36
N VAL A 130 19.71 19.39 25.24
CA VAL A 130 19.98 20.62 24.47
C VAL A 130 18.68 21.15 23.89
N GLU A 131 18.42 22.43 24.14
CA GLU A 131 17.26 23.14 23.60
C GLU A 131 17.55 23.64 22.18
N GLU A 132 16.64 23.38 21.28
CA GLU A 132 16.62 23.95 19.93
C GLU A 132 15.25 24.64 19.72
N ALA A 133 15.29 25.93 19.40
CA ALA A 133 14.07 26.75 19.31
C ALA A 133 13.19 26.76 20.58
N GLY A 134 13.81 26.65 21.78
CA GLY A 134 13.11 26.69 23.08
C GLY A 134 12.44 25.36 23.48
N VAL A 135 12.71 24.27 22.77
CA VAL A 135 12.21 22.94 23.11
C VAL A 135 13.37 21.96 23.18
N SER A 136 13.44 21.18 24.28
CA SER A 136 14.49 20.17 24.40
C SER A 136 14.19 18.96 23.48
N LYS A 137 15.25 18.35 22.93
CA LYS A 137 15.14 17.17 22.04
C LYS A 137 14.44 16.01 22.73
N ILE A 138 14.67 15.80 24.02
CA ILE A 138 14.00 14.74 24.79
C ILE A 138 12.48 14.96 24.85
N ARG A 139 12.03 16.22 24.94
CA ARG A 139 10.61 16.53 24.94
C ARG A 139 9.96 16.26 23.60
N LEU A 140 10.65 16.57 22.49
CA LEU A 140 10.18 16.23 21.15
C LEU A 140 10.10 14.72 20.93
N ALA A 141 11.10 13.96 21.42
CA ALA A 141 11.11 12.51 21.34
C ALA A 141 9.96 11.88 22.16
N ALA A 142 9.69 12.41 23.35
CA ALA A 142 8.56 11.97 24.18
C ALA A 142 7.21 12.26 23.50
N GLU A 143 7.03 13.43 22.91
CA GLU A 143 5.81 13.77 22.17
C GLU A 143 5.63 12.88 20.92
N ALA A 144 6.70 12.59 20.22
CA ALA A 144 6.66 11.65 19.09
C ALA A 144 6.26 10.23 19.54
N ALA A 145 6.78 9.76 20.67
CA ALA A 145 6.42 8.47 21.25
C ALA A 145 4.92 8.41 21.64
N ILE A 146 4.39 9.49 22.22
CA ILE A 146 2.96 9.60 22.55
C ILE A 146 2.10 9.52 21.27
N ARG A 147 2.46 10.26 20.23
CA ARG A 147 1.73 10.22 18.96
C ARG A 147 1.75 8.85 18.30
N VAL A 148 2.87 8.14 18.38
CA VAL A 148 2.95 6.75 17.92
C VAL A 148 1.99 5.86 18.73
N ALA A 149 1.97 6.00 20.07
CA ALA A 149 1.07 5.25 20.92
C ALA A 149 -0.42 5.51 20.62
N GLU A 150 -0.77 6.74 20.23
CA GLU A 150 -2.14 7.10 19.83
C GLU A 150 -2.60 6.45 18.52
N THR A 151 -1.69 5.97 17.68
CA THR A 151 -2.02 5.26 16.43
C THR A 151 -2.24 3.78 16.60
N LEU A 152 -1.90 3.21 17.76
CA LEU A 152 -2.03 1.77 18.05
C LEU A 152 -3.46 1.42 18.45
N ASN A 153 -3.88 0.20 18.08
CA ASN A 153 -5.16 -0.36 18.48
C ASN A 153 -5.08 -0.95 19.90
N ASP A 154 -6.21 -1.13 20.55
CA ASP A 154 -6.30 -1.66 21.93
C ASP A 154 -5.63 -3.03 22.12
N THR A 155 -5.59 -3.84 21.05
CA THR A 155 -4.94 -5.17 21.04
C THR A 155 -3.45 -5.13 20.78
N ASP A 156 -2.90 -3.99 20.36
CA ASP A 156 -1.48 -3.83 20.07
C ASP A 156 -0.68 -3.76 21.37
N ILE A 157 0.57 -4.18 21.31
CA ILE A 157 1.49 -4.23 22.45
C ILE A 157 2.53 -3.14 22.28
N LEU A 158 2.68 -2.29 23.29
CA LEU A 158 3.69 -1.25 23.32
C LEU A 158 4.70 -1.51 24.44
N ALA A 159 5.96 -1.34 24.13
CA ALA A 159 7.04 -1.16 25.10
C ALA A 159 7.79 0.15 24.82
N VAL A 160 8.17 0.86 25.86
CA VAL A 160 9.00 2.06 25.74
C VAL A 160 10.25 1.86 26.57
N VAL A 161 11.41 2.08 25.98
CA VAL A 161 12.69 1.96 26.64
C VAL A 161 13.42 3.31 26.52
N ALA A 162 13.66 3.98 27.63
CA ALA A 162 14.51 5.15 27.67
C ALA A 162 15.90 4.74 28.17
N TYR A 163 16.95 5.15 27.49
CA TYR A 163 18.33 4.80 27.83
C TYR A 163 19.26 6.00 27.79
N ASP A 164 20.33 5.93 28.54
CA ASP A 164 21.54 6.74 28.42
C ASP A 164 22.76 5.80 28.40
N ASP A 165 23.67 5.91 29.33
CA ASP A 165 24.80 4.98 29.47
C ASP A 165 24.37 3.58 29.95
N ARG A 166 23.14 3.45 30.45
CA ARG A 166 22.53 2.20 30.93
C ARG A 166 21.03 2.19 30.59
N PRO A 167 20.44 1.04 30.28
CA PRO A 167 18.99 0.91 30.22
C PRO A 167 18.40 1.26 31.60
N ALA A 168 17.65 2.35 31.68
CA ALA A 168 17.24 2.84 33.01
C ALA A 168 15.73 2.73 33.23
N ASP A 169 14.92 3.13 32.25
CA ASP A 169 13.49 3.22 32.40
C ASP A 169 12.81 2.42 31.29
N THR A 170 12.00 1.44 31.71
CA THR A 170 11.21 0.64 30.79
C THR A 170 9.74 0.72 31.18
N PHE A 171 8.89 0.90 30.18
CA PHE A 171 7.45 0.72 30.30
C PHE A 171 7.03 -0.44 29.41
N GLY A 172 6.19 -1.33 29.92
CA GLY A 172 5.69 -2.47 29.19
C GLY A 172 6.68 -3.66 29.14
N PRO A 173 6.43 -4.63 28.25
CA PRO A 173 5.35 -4.62 27.25
C PRO A 173 3.95 -4.67 27.87
N ALA A 174 3.04 -3.83 27.40
CA ALA A 174 1.65 -3.80 27.84
C ALA A 174 0.72 -3.60 26.62
N THR A 175 -0.49 -4.15 26.70
CA THR A 175 -1.53 -3.91 25.69
C THR A 175 -2.09 -2.50 25.83
N MET A 176 -2.54 -1.92 24.74
CA MET A 176 -2.97 -0.52 24.71
C MET A 176 -4.30 -0.27 25.44
N ASP A 177 -5.07 -1.32 25.73
CA ASP A 177 -6.27 -1.27 26.58
C ASP A 177 -5.96 -1.05 28.06
N GLN A 178 -4.69 -1.18 28.46
CA GLN A 178 -4.19 -0.99 29.84
C GLN A 178 -3.47 0.35 30.08
N ARG A 179 -3.55 1.28 29.12
CA ARG A 179 -2.94 2.61 29.20
C ARG A 179 -3.72 3.60 30.06
#